data_fb62c4bea08f071eb1650e910a2dca29
#
_entry.id   fb62c4bea08f071eb1650e910a2dca29
#
_cell.length_a   1.000
_cell.length_b   1.000
_cell.length_c   1.000
_cell.angle_alpha   90.00
_cell.angle_beta   90.00
_cell.angle_gamma   90.00
#
_symmetry.space_group_name_H-M   'P 1'
#
loop_
_entity.id
_entity.type
_entity.pdbx_description
1 polymer ?
#
loop_
_entity_poly.entity_id
_entity_poly.type
_entity_poly.pdbx_seq_one_letter_code
_entity_poly.pdbx_strand_id
1 'polypeptide(L)'
;MPASERGKSITLNTTPGDRAVAALTGWSGDDGAGRLQRLAALGEELGAESVSKEARELADRISEGRFYVACLGQFKRGKSTLINALIGEPVLPVGFIPVTAVPTVIRFGEQPRARIQARDGSWREIAVSDLKQYVSEEHNPENTKKVDGVEVFVRSPLLETGMCLVDTPGLGSVFTGNTAATQAFIPHIDAALVVVGADPPLAGEELALVGAIGRQVQNLILVLNKADRTTDEEKAAAVSFSRQVLEKRLQRHVGPIFEVSATERLENRGPERDWGKLVAALGRLVEDSGRHIIRAACERGLERLSEQLLVIISEERQALVRPVEESERRIGAMKATIAEAERSMRELGFLFMAEQQHISDMFVSRHKAFLSSVLPEAERDFEKALESLSRGMGPSYRRAMMHEAQEIARRHVLPWLRIEQEEAEKEYREVAARFM
;
A
#
# COMPACT_ATOMS: atom_id res chain seq x y z
N MET A 1 32.53 66.12 34.08
CA MET A 1 31.19 66.49 33.62
C MET A 1 31.15 66.43 32.11
N PRO A 2 30.05 65.95 31.53
CA PRO A 2 29.45 64.62 31.28
C PRO A 2 29.38 64.49 29.77
N ALA A 3 29.03 63.44 29.17
CA ALA A 3 27.78 62.74 29.15
C ALA A 3 27.91 61.50 28.31
N SER A 4 27.34 60.48 28.81
CA SER A 4 27.12 59.21 28.13
C SER A 4 26.10 59.36 27.00
N GLU A 5 26.44 58.99 25.78
CA GLU A 5 25.44 58.63 24.80
C GLU A 5 25.26 57.11 24.76
N ARG A 6 24.12 56.72 25.24
CA ARG A 6 23.62 55.33 25.15
C ARG A 6 23.33 55.01 23.70
N GLY A 7 24.09 54.08 23.15
CA GLY A 7 23.74 53.43 21.89
C GLY A 7 22.37 52.78 22.00
N LYS A 8 21.40 53.26 21.26
CA LYS A 8 20.13 52.58 21.02
C LYS A 8 20.42 51.29 20.24
N SER A 9 20.26 50.18 20.94
CA SER A 9 20.18 48.86 20.32
C SER A 9 19.05 48.89 19.29
N ILE A 10 19.41 48.83 18.02
CA ILE A 10 18.46 48.56 16.94
C ILE A 10 18.04 47.09 17.09
N THR A 11 16.87 46.90 17.65
CA THR A 11 16.18 45.60 17.54
C THR A 11 15.90 45.38 16.07
N LEU A 12 16.75 44.62 15.41
CA LEU A 12 16.46 44.04 14.10
C LEU A 12 15.16 43.27 14.25
N ASN A 13 14.11 43.74 13.54
CA ASN A 13 12.89 42.98 13.34
C ASN A 13 13.26 41.74 12.57
N THR A 14 13.56 40.63 13.26
CA THR A 14 13.76 39.32 12.66
C THR A 14 12.45 38.89 12.08
N THR A 15 12.47 38.58 10.77
CA THR A 15 11.30 38.02 10.07
C THR A 15 10.95 36.66 10.67
N PRO A 16 9.70 36.21 10.54
CA PRO A 16 9.33 34.84 10.95
C PRO A 16 10.28 33.76 10.38
N GLY A 17 10.78 33.94 9.15
CA GLY A 17 11.77 33.06 8.55
C GLY A 17 13.13 33.02 9.25
N ASP A 18 13.64 34.19 9.74
CA ASP A 18 14.91 34.25 10.46
C ASP A 18 14.82 33.54 11.82
N ARG A 19 13.66 33.62 12.49
CA ARG A 19 13.37 32.89 13.72
C ARG A 19 13.30 31.38 13.47
N ALA A 20 12.70 30.94 12.35
CA ALA A 20 12.62 29.54 11.96
C ALA A 20 14.02 28.94 11.75
N VAL A 21 14.91 29.64 11.03
CA VAL A 21 16.29 29.18 10.80
C VAL A 21 17.08 29.15 12.13
N ALA A 22 16.95 30.17 12.99
CA ALA A 22 17.61 30.18 14.29
C ALA A 22 17.12 29.05 15.22
N ALA A 23 15.83 28.76 15.21
CA ALA A 23 15.24 27.65 16.00
C ALA A 23 15.72 26.27 15.54
N LEU A 24 16.04 26.10 14.26
CA LEU A 24 16.54 24.85 13.70
C LEU A 24 18.05 24.62 13.90
N THR A 25 18.85 25.72 14.02
CA THR A 25 20.32 25.64 14.05
C THR A 25 20.93 25.71 15.46
N GLY A 26 20.21 26.21 16.46
CA GLY A 26 20.74 26.47 17.82
C GLY A 26 20.51 25.36 18.83
N TRP A 27 20.97 24.09 18.56
CA TRP A 27 20.62 23.00 19.45
C TRP A 27 21.77 22.07 19.88
N SER A 28 21.78 21.74 21.18
CA SER A 28 22.62 20.70 21.79
C SER A 28 21.77 19.90 22.80
N GLY A 29 21.33 18.68 22.43
CA GLY A 29 20.61 17.76 23.33
C GLY A 29 19.65 16.80 22.61
N ASP A 30 19.35 15.69 23.26
CA ASP A 30 18.62 14.51 22.73
C ASP A 30 17.07 14.66 22.76
N ASP A 31 16.55 15.85 22.51
CA ASP A 31 15.09 16.17 22.57
C ASP A 31 14.47 16.26 21.17
N GLY A 32 14.39 15.11 20.50
CA GLY A 32 13.79 15.02 19.16
C GLY A 32 12.31 15.43 19.13
N ALA A 33 11.53 15.04 20.14
CA ALA A 33 10.11 15.39 20.23
C ALA A 33 9.92 16.90 20.44
N GLY A 34 10.73 17.54 21.28
CA GLY A 34 10.69 18.99 21.49
C GLY A 34 11.07 19.78 20.23
N ARG A 35 11.95 19.26 19.38
CA ARG A 35 12.27 19.87 18.07
C ARG A 35 11.07 19.83 17.12
N LEU A 36 10.39 18.69 17.07
CA LEU A 36 9.17 18.53 16.28
C LEU A 36 8.04 19.44 16.78
N GLN A 37 7.88 19.60 18.09
CA GLN A 37 6.90 20.52 18.66
C GLN A 37 7.19 21.97 18.29
N ARG A 38 8.48 22.37 18.30
CA ARG A 38 8.89 23.71 17.83
C ARG A 38 8.63 23.91 16.34
N LEU A 39 8.90 22.90 15.54
CA LEU A 39 8.58 22.92 14.11
C LEU A 39 7.06 23.03 13.87
N ALA A 40 6.27 22.34 14.68
CA ALA A 40 4.81 22.46 14.65
C ALA A 40 4.32 23.87 14.98
N ALA A 41 4.88 24.48 16.01
CA ALA A 41 4.56 25.87 16.39
C ALA A 41 4.93 26.86 15.27
N LEU A 42 6.11 26.71 14.67
CA LEU A 42 6.51 27.51 13.51
C LEU A 42 5.58 27.32 12.29
N GLY A 43 5.17 26.07 12.03
CA GLY A 43 4.20 25.78 10.98
C GLY A 43 2.85 26.46 11.22
N GLU A 44 2.41 26.55 12.48
CA GLU A 44 1.18 27.25 12.85
C GLU A 44 1.30 28.77 12.68
N GLU A 45 2.42 29.37 13.11
CA GLU A 45 2.71 30.81 12.92
C GLU A 45 2.75 31.20 11.43
N LEU A 46 3.16 30.28 10.55
CA LEU A 46 3.27 30.49 9.11
C LEU A 46 2.03 30.00 8.32
N GLY A 47 0.95 29.59 9.00
CA GLY A 47 -0.24 29.09 8.33
C GLY A 47 -0.05 27.74 7.61
N ALA A 48 1.05 27.05 7.85
CA ALA A 48 1.35 25.73 7.29
C ALA A 48 0.70 24.61 8.12
N GLU A 49 -0.63 24.56 8.13
CA GLU A 49 -1.42 23.66 8.99
C GLU A 49 -1.06 22.19 8.84
N SER A 50 -0.81 21.74 7.60
CA SER A 50 -0.43 20.35 7.34
C SER A 50 0.90 19.95 7.99
N VAL A 51 1.91 20.84 7.89
CA VAL A 51 3.23 20.64 8.50
C VAL A 51 3.12 20.66 10.02
N SER A 52 2.35 21.61 10.58
CA SER A 52 2.11 21.73 12.01
C SER A 52 1.45 20.46 12.58
N LYS A 53 0.38 19.99 11.94
CA LYS A 53 -0.35 18.78 12.34
C LYS A 53 0.57 17.55 12.32
N GLU A 54 1.26 17.33 11.22
CA GLU A 54 2.13 16.17 11.06
C GLU A 54 3.32 16.18 12.02
N ALA A 55 3.90 17.36 12.28
CA ALA A 55 4.97 17.51 13.25
C ALA A 55 4.51 17.18 14.68
N ARG A 56 3.29 17.55 15.07
CA ARG A 56 2.70 17.19 16.37
C ARG A 56 2.46 15.69 16.47
N GLU A 57 1.83 15.09 15.46
CA GLU A 57 1.55 13.65 15.43
C GLU A 57 2.84 12.83 15.54
N LEU A 58 3.90 13.27 14.85
CA LEU A 58 5.20 12.63 14.93
C LEU A 58 5.85 12.85 16.31
N ALA A 59 5.76 14.05 16.89
CA ALA A 59 6.28 14.35 18.23
C ALA A 59 5.62 13.47 19.30
N ASP A 60 4.30 13.30 19.24
CA ASP A 60 3.53 12.45 20.17
C ASP A 60 3.95 10.98 20.00
N ARG A 61 4.09 10.52 18.76
CA ARG A 61 4.55 9.17 18.46
C ARG A 61 5.94 8.88 19.03
N ILE A 62 6.88 9.82 18.84
CA ILE A 62 8.26 9.72 19.34
C ILE A 62 8.28 9.74 20.88
N SER A 63 7.52 10.64 21.51
CA SER A 63 7.47 10.76 22.97
C SER A 63 6.88 9.52 23.64
N GLU A 64 5.95 8.85 22.99
CA GLU A 64 5.38 7.58 23.44
C GLU A 64 6.25 6.37 23.10
N GLY A 65 7.42 6.57 22.48
CA GLY A 65 8.31 5.48 22.07
C GLY A 65 7.73 4.57 20.98
N ARG A 66 6.82 5.08 20.17
CA ARG A 66 6.13 4.30 19.13
C ARG A 66 6.84 4.37 17.78
N PHE A 67 6.87 3.25 17.08
CA PHE A 67 7.38 3.15 15.72
C PHE A 67 6.50 2.24 14.85
N TYR A 68 6.48 2.49 13.55
CA TYR A 68 5.60 1.83 12.61
C TYR A 68 6.31 0.73 11.81
N VAL A 69 5.80 -0.49 11.94
CA VAL A 69 6.19 -1.66 11.13
C VAL A 69 5.10 -1.92 10.11
N ALA A 70 5.31 -1.49 8.88
CA ALA A 70 4.32 -1.66 7.81
C ALA A 70 4.35 -3.06 7.21
N CYS A 71 3.19 -3.69 7.11
CA CYS A 71 3.02 -4.96 6.42
C CYS A 71 2.75 -4.70 4.94
N LEU A 72 3.70 -5.06 4.09
CA LEU A 72 3.74 -4.74 2.67
C LEU A 72 3.66 -6.00 1.81
N GLY A 73 3.07 -5.89 0.65
CA GLY A 73 2.95 -6.99 -0.31
C GLY A 73 1.73 -6.83 -1.19
N GLN A 74 1.68 -7.64 -2.23
CA GLN A 74 0.59 -7.64 -3.18
C GLN A 74 -0.75 -8.04 -2.52
N PHE A 75 -1.83 -7.73 -3.20
CA PHE A 75 -3.16 -8.23 -2.84
C PHE A 75 -3.17 -9.76 -2.72
N LYS A 76 -3.93 -10.28 -1.77
CA LYS A 76 -4.01 -11.72 -1.45
C LYS A 76 -2.75 -12.40 -0.88
N ARG A 77 -1.69 -11.69 -0.55
CA ARG A 77 -0.54 -12.29 0.16
C ARG A 77 -0.86 -12.66 1.61
N GLY A 78 -1.97 -12.18 2.16
CA GLY A 78 -2.41 -12.49 3.53
C GLY A 78 -1.79 -11.57 4.58
N LYS A 79 -1.57 -10.29 4.26
CA LYS A 79 -1.05 -9.27 5.18
C LYS A 79 -1.89 -9.13 6.45
N SER A 80 -3.18 -8.84 6.30
CA SER A 80 -4.12 -8.70 7.43
C SER A 80 -4.22 -9.99 8.25
N THR A 81 -4.20 -11.16 7.59
CA THR A 81 -4.17 -12.46 8.27
C THR A 81 -2.88 -12.65 9.08
N LEU A 82 -1.74 -12.23 8.52
CA LEU A 82 -0.44 -12.31 9.20
C LEU A 82 -0.41 -11.39 10.44
N ILE A 83 -0.93 -10.17 10.31
CA ILE A 83 -1.05 -9.24 11.43
C ILE A 83 -1.96 -9.84 12.52
N ASN A 84 -3.15 -10.34 12.15
CA ASN A 84 -4.03 -11.02 13.09
C ASN A 84 -3.33 -12.17 13.82
N ALA A 85 -2.55 -12.97 13.08
CA ALA A 85 -1.80 -14.07 13.68
C ALA A 85 -0.67 -13.59 14.61
N LEU A 86 -0.01 -12.48 14.31
CA LEU A 86 1.02 -11.87 15.16
C LEU A 86 0.45 -11.30 16.47
N ILE A 87 -0.73 -10.69 16.41
CA ILE A 87 -1.40 -10.16 17.60
C ILE A 87 -2.14 -11.25 18.39
N GLY A 88 -2.43 -12.40 17.76
CA GLY A 88 -3.12 -13.53 18.37
C GLY A 88 -4.65 -13.48 18.32
N GLU A 89 -5.23 -12.46 17.68
CA GLU A 89 -6.68 -12.23 17.59
C GLU A 89 -7.11 -11.80 16.18
N PRO A 90 -8.28 -12.24 15.67
CA PRO A 90 -8.81 -11.90 14.35
C PRO A 90 -9.48 -10.51 14.35
N VAL A 91 -8.71 -9.46 14.55
CA VAL A 91 -9.20 -8.07 14.67
C VAL A 91 -9.41 -7.41 13.29
N LEU A 92 -8.43 -7.59 12.39
CA LEU A 92 -8.55 -7.05 11.06
C LEU A 92 -9.46 -7.91 10.19
N PRO A 93 -10.35 -7.31 9.40
CA PRO A 93 -11.18 -8.07 8.48
C PRO A 93 -10.30 -8.74 7.41
N VAL A 94 -10.62 -9.99 7.10
CA VAL A 94 -9.96 -10.78 6.05
C VAL A 94 -11.00 -11.24 5.02
N GLY A 95 -10.65 -11.29 3.73
CA GLY A 95 -11.60 -11.68 2.70
C GLY A 95 -10.97 -11.93 1.32
N PHE A 96 -11.79 -12.38 0.37
CA PHE A 96 -11.39 -12.63 -1.01
C PHE A 96 -11.39 -11.37 -1.89
N ILE A 97 -12.14 -10.34 -1.50
CA ILE A 97 -12.15 -9.01 -2.13
C ILE A 97 -11.09 -8.15 -1.43
N PRO A 98 -10.48 -7.15 -2.08
CA PRO A 98 -9.56 -6.22 -1.42
C PRO A 98 -10.21 -5.65 -0.16
N VAL A 99 -9.58 -5.91 1.01
CA VAL A 99 -10.21 -5.60 2.30
C VAL A 99 -9.70 -4.27 2.84
N THR A 100 -8.50 -3.86 2.47
CA THR A 100 -7.86 -2.68 3.06
C THR A 100 -7.83 -1.54 2.02
N ALA A 101 -8.71 -0.57 2.19
CA ALA A 101 -8.77 0.65 1.38
C ALA A 101 -8.00 1.82 2.03
N VAL A 102 -7.79 1.76 3.35
CA VAL A 102 -7.13 2.80 4.15
C VAL A 102 -6.07 2.15 5.05
N PRO A 103 -4.85 2.74 5.17
CA PRO A 103 -3.85 2.24 6.11
C PRO A 103 -4.42 2.17 7.53
N THR A 104 -4.27 0.99 8.15
CA THR A 104 -4.81 0.72 9.49
C THR A 104 -3.66 0.47 10.45
N VAL A 105 -3.54 1.30 11.47
CA VAL A 105 -2.51 1.21 12.51
C VAL A 105 -3.05 0.38 13.68
N ILE A 106 -2.37 -0.70 14.01
CA ILE A 106 -2.69 -1.56 15.15
C ILE A 106 -1.65 -1.28 16.25
N ARG A 107 -2.11 -0.87 17.42
CA ARG A 107 -1.26 -0.49 18.54
C ARG A 107 -1.76 -1.08 19.87
N PHE A 108 -0.90 -1.04 20.86
CA PHE A 108 -1.25 -1.49 22.20
C PHE A 108 -2.41 -0.69 22.81
N GLY A 109 -3.31 -1.39 23.47
CA GLY A 109 -4.35 -0.84 24.30
C GLY A 109 -4.87 -1.89 25.27
N GLU A 110 -5.13 -1.48 26.52
CA GLU A 110 -5.64 -2.38 27.58
C GLU A 110 -6.98 -2.99 27.23
N GLN A 111 -7.81 -2.24 26.49
CA GLN A 111 -9.12 -2.70 26.03
C GLN A 111 -9.21 -2.58 24.51
N PRO A 112 -9.82 -3.60 23.84
CA PRO A 112 -10.06 -3.53 22.40
C PRO A 112 -10.97 -2.36 22.05
N ARG A 113 -10.48 -1.45 21.22
CA ARG A 113 -11.24 -0.32 20.67
C ARG A 113 -10.69 0.07 19.32
N ALA A 114 -11.48 0.79 18.54
CA ALA A 114 -11.05 1.34 17.26
C ALA A 114 -11.49 2.79 17.12
N ARG A 115 -10.74 3.56 16.36
CA ARG A 115 -11.11 4.93 15.98
C ARG A 115 -10.73 5.22 14.55
N ILE A 116 -11.51 6.08 13.93
CA ILE A 116 -11.28 6.55 12.57
C ILE A 116 -10.99 8.04 12.59
N GLN A 117 -10.09 8.48 11.71
CA GLN A 117 -9.82 9.89 11.48
C GLN A 117 -10.60 10.33 10.24
N ALA A 118 -11.44 11.34 10.41
CA ALA A 118 -12.13 11.97 9.31
C ALA A 118 -11.20 12.98 8.60
N ARG A 119 -11.57 13.42 7.40
CA ARG A 119 -10.77 14.33 6.57
C ARG A 119 -10.52 15.72 7.21
N ASP A 120 -11.37 16.12 8.13
CA ASP A 120 -11.18 17.33 8.94
C ASP A 120 -10.16 17.15 10.09
N GLY A 121 -9.56 15.96 10.20
CA GLY A 121 -8.60 15.58 11.20
C GLY A 121 -9.21 15.13 12.52
N SER A 122 -10.54 15.18 12.69
CA SER A 122 -11.21 14.73 13.91
C SER A 122 -11.18 13.20 14.05
N TRP A 123 -10.99 12.72 15.29
CA TRP A 123 -11.04 11.30 15.62
C TRP A 123 -12.41 10.93 16.17
N ARG A 124 -12.96 9.81 15.67
CA ARG A 124 -14.22 9.25 16.16
C ARG A 124 -14.02 7.79 16.56
N GLU A 125 -14.44 7.44 17.77
CA GLU A 125 -14.44 6.05 18.22
C GLU A 125 -15.54 5.25 17.50
N ILE A 126 -15.20 4.00 17.18
CA ILE A 126 -16.10 3.01 16.57
C ILE A 126 -15.93 1.68 17.29
N ALA A 127 -16.92 0.81 17.21
CA ALA A 127 -16.76 -0.57 17.67
C ALA A 127 -15.76 -1.32 16.76
N VAL A 128 -14.96 -2.21 17.33
CA VAL A 128 -14.03 -3.05 16.54
C VAL A 128 -14.80 -3.91 15.51
N SER A 129 -16.03 -4.34 15.85
CA SER A 129 -16.93 -5.03 14.92
C SER A 129 -17.29 -4.24 13.66
N ASP A 130 -17.30 -2.92 13.77
CA ASP A 130 -17.68 -2.01 12.67
C ASP A 130 -16.48 -1.63 11.78
N LEU A 131 -15.27 -2.05 12.16
CA LEU A 131 -14.05 -1.74 11.43
C LEU A 131 -14.17 -2.06 9.93
N LYS A 132 -14.76 -3.20 9.59
CA LYS A 132 -14.96 -3.63 8.20
C LYS A 132 -15.70 -2.59 7.37
N GLN A 133 -16.61 -1.84 7.97
CA GLN A 133 -17.41 -0.81 7.26
C GLN A 133 -16.57 0.38 6.78
N TYR A 134 -15.39 0.61 7.36
CA TYR A 134 -14.54 1.76 7.06
C TYR A 134 -13.28 1.39 6.28
N VAL A 135 -12.73 0.18 6.52
CA VAL A 135 -11.45 -0.22 5.93
C VAL A 135 -11.59 -1.09 4.69
N SER A 136 -12.78 -1.72 4.44
CA SER A 136 -12.91 -2.65 3.34
C SER A 136 -13.46 -1.98 2.07
N GLU A 137 -12.91 -2.36 0.91
CA GLU A 137 -13.43 -1.94 -0.40
C GLU A 137 -14.89 -2.33 -0.62
N GLU A 138 -15.36 -3.42 -0.01
CA GLU A 138 -16.76 -3.86 -0.09
C GLU A 138 -17.74 -2.85 0.53
N HIS A 139 -17.34 -2.18 1.63
CA HIS A 139 -18.20 -1.30 2.42
C HIS A 139 -17.81 0.19 2.36
N ASN A 140 -16.61 0.46 1.88
CA ASN A 140 -16.05 1.80 1.71
C ASN A 140 -15.26 1.87 0.38
N PRO A 141 -15.92 1.62 -0.76
CA PRO A 141 -15.26 1.58 -2.06
C PRO A 141 -14.58 2.92 -2.35
N GLU A 142 -13.33 2.85 -2.82
CA GLU A 142 -12.51 4.03 -3.14
C GLU A 142 -12.48 5.09 -2.03
N ASN A 143 -12.62 4.63 -0.78
CA ASN A 143 -12.67 5.51 0.40
C ASN A 143 -13.77 6.60 0.31
N THR A 144 -14.96 6.24 -0.17
CA THR A 144 -16.10 7.17 -0.28
C THR A 144 -16.50 7.80 1.06
N LYS A 145 -16.22 7.12 2.18
CA LYS A 145 -16.46 7.64 3.54
C LYS A 145 -15.39 8.64 4.00
N LYS A 146 -14.39 8.93 3.17
CA LYS A 146 -13.35 9.95 3.40
C LYS A 146 -12.62 9.75 4.74
N VAL A 147 -12.19 8.52 5.00
CA VAL A 147 -11.41 8.16 6.18
C VAL A 147 -9.93 8.34 5.85
N ASP A 148 -9.24 9.20 6.61
CA ASP A 148 -7.81 9.48 6.40
C ASP A 148 -6.91 8.52 7.18
N GLY A 149 -7.38 8.00 8.32
CA GLY A 149 -6.62 7.06 9.14
C GLY A 149 -7.53 6.19 10.00
N VAL A 150 -7.02 5.03 10.35
CA VAL A 150 -7.70 4.08 11.24
C VAL A 150 -6.70 3.59 12.28
N GLU A 151 -7.08 3.65 13.55
CA GLU A 151 -6.33 3.04 14.65
C GLU A 151 -7.16 1.99 15.35
N VAL A 152 -6.51 0.86 15.62
CA VAL A 152 -7.09 -0.25 16.37
C VAL A 152 -6.21 -0.54 17.58
N PHE A 153 -6.82 -0.61 18.73
CA PHE A 153 -6.13 -0.85 19.99
C PHE A 153 -6.44 -2.27 20.46
N VAL A 154 -5.40 -3.04 20.72
CA VAL A 154 -5.53 -4.43 21.18
C VAL A 154 -4.46 -4.75 22.21
N ARG A 155 -4.77 -5.68 23.10
CA ARG A 155 -3.82 -6.16 24.08
C ARG A 155 -2.97 -7.27 23.49
N SER A 156 -1.71 -6.93 23.13
CA SER A 156 -0.76 -7.91 22.61
C SER A 156 0.64 -7.61 23.15
N PRO A 157 1.36 -8.62 23.69
CA PRO A 157 2.71 -8.42 24.21
C PRO A 157 3.68 -7.83 23.17
N LEU A 158 3.49 -8.16 21.90
CA LEU A 158 4.29 -7.62 20.82
C LEU A 158 4.14 -6.10 20.68
N LEU A 159 2.93 -5.59 20.87
CA LEU A 159 2.60 -4.17 20.72
C LEU A 159 2.90 -3.34 21.96
N GLU A 160 2.96 -3.98 23.13
CA GLU A 160 3.30 -3.35 24.42
C GLU A 160 4.70 -2.73 24.40
N THR A 161 5.55 -3.20 23.51
CA THR A 161 6.91 -2.71 23.30
C THR A 161 7.00 -1.34 22.60
N GLY A 162 5.88 -0.72 22.23
CA GLY A 162 5.82 0.49 21.41
C GLY A 162 5.76 0.22 19.89
N MET A 163 5.89 -1.03 19.46
CA MET A 163 5.68 -1.41 18.08
C MET A 163 4.22 -1.19 17.67
N CYS A 164 4.00 -0.53 16.55
CA CYS A 164 2.70 -0.44 15.91
C CYS A 164 2.77 -1.19 14.58
N LEU A 165 1.89 -2.17 14.37
CA LEU A 165 1.76 -2.85 13.09
C LEU A 165 0.84 -2.02 12.19
N VAL A 166 1.19 -1.91 10.91
CA VAL A 166 0.37 -1.16 9.95
C VAL A 166 -0.06 -2.10 8.82
N ASP A 167 -1.36 -2.33 8.73
CA ASP A 167 -1.93 -3.00 7.56
C ASP A 167 -2.08 -2.01 6.42
N THR A 168 -1.38 -2.26 5.33
CA THR A 168 -1.42 -1.39 4.16
C THR A 168 -2.31 -1.96 3.07
N PRO A 169 -2.98 -1.11 2.26
CA PRO A 169 -3.67 -1.57 1.06
C PRO A 169 -2.75 -2.43 0.18
N GLY A 170 -3.32 -3.49 -0.40
CA GLY A 170 -2.56 -4.40 -1.26
C GLY A 170 -2.21 -3.75 -2.60
N LEU A 171 -0.96 -3.91 -3.03
CA LEU A 171 -0.52 -3.50 -4.37
C LEU A 171 -1.13 -4.38 -5.45
N GLY A 172 -1.28 -3.83 -6.66
CA GLY A 172 -1.84 -4.58 -7.79
C GLY A 172 -3.32 -4.93 -7.61
N SER A 173 -4.04 -4.21 -6.74
CA SER A 173 -5.49 -4.27 -6.73
C SER A 173 -6.02 -3.49 -7.93
N VAL A 174 -7.19 -3.87 -8.43
CA VAL A 174 -7.88 -3.14 -9.52
C VAL A 174 -8.28 -1.71 -9.14
N PHE A 175 -8.10 -1.34 -7.87
CA PHE A 175 -8.40 -0.02 -7.32
C PHE A 175 -7.13 0.82 -7.26
N THR A 176 -7.00 1.80 -8.13
CA THR A 176 -5.81 2.69 -8.24
C THR A 176 -5.54 3.50 -6.97
N GLY A 177 -6.58 3.87 -6.22
CA GLY A 177 -6.47 4.58 -4.95
C GLY A 177 -5.65 3.85 -3.88
N ASN A 178 -5.65 2.52 -3.87
CA ASN A 178 -4.93 1.72 -2.88
C ASN A 178 -3.41 1.85 -2.98
N THR A 179 -2.88 1.95 -4.20
CA THR A 179 -1.43 2.17 -4.42
C THR A 179 -1.03 3.57 -3.95
N ALA A 180 -1.84 4.59 -4.25
CA ALA A 180 -1.59 5.96 -3.82
C ALA A 180 -1.61 6.11 -2.28
N ALA A 181 -2.58 5.49 -1.60
CA ALA A 181 -2.66 5.49 -0.14
C ALA A 181 -1.43 4.82 0.50
N THR A 182 -0.96 3.70 -0.06
CA THR A 182 0.26 3.05 0.42
C THR A 182 1.49 3.92 0.18
N GLN A 183 1.61 4.56 -1.00
CA GLN A 183 2.72 5.45 -1.31
C GLN A 183 2.75 6.69 -0.40
N ALA A 184 1.61 7.29 -0.11
CA ALA A 184 1.50 8.41 0.81
C ALA A 184 1.93 8.04 2.25
N PHE A 185 1.79 6.78 2.63
CA PHE A 185 2.19 6.31 3.96
C PHE A 185 3.69 5.95 4.07
N ILE A 186 4.41 5.77 2.95
CA ILE A 186 5.84 5.38 2.94
C ILE A 186 6.72 6.27 3.87
N PRO A 187 6.59 7.61 3.88
CA PRO A 187 7.44 8.46 4.73
C PRO A 187 7.29 8.21 6.24
N HIS A 188 6.19 7.58 6.64
CA HIS A 188 5.90 7.27 8.05
C HIS A 188 6.39 5.90 8.49
N ILE A 189 6.89 5.06 7.56
CA ILE A 189 7.34 3.69 7.83
C ILE A 189 8.72 3.71 8.46
N ASP A 190 8.87 3.03 9.60
CA ASP A 190 10.13 2.91 10.31
C ASP A 190 10.81 1.56 10.11
N ALA A 191 10.00 0.51 9.94
CA ALA A 191 10.44 -0.84 9.56
C ALA A 191 9.38 -1.49 8.66
N ALA A 192 9.75 -2.48 7.89
CA ALA A 192 8.81 -3.14 6.98
C ALA A 192 8.84 -4.67 7.11
N LEU A 193 7.64 -5.24 7.16
CA LEU A 193 7.36 -6.66 7.07
C LEU A 193 6.87 -6.95 5.64
N VAL A 194 7.77 -7.45 4.79
CA VAL A 194 7.49 -7.69 3.37
C VAL A 194 6.98 -9.11 3.20
N VAL A 195 5.71 -9.25 2.80
CA VAL A 195 5.05 -10.53 2.62
C VAL A 195 5.09 -10.93 1.16
N VAL A 196 5.86 -11.96 0.88
CA VAL A 196 5.99 -12.57 -0.46
C VAL A 196 5.15 -13.84 -0.55
N GLY A 197 4.90 -14.29 -1.76
CA GLY A 197 4.25 -15.57 -2.04
C GLY A 197 5.22 -16.56 -2.68
N ALA A 198 4.79 -17.80 -2.83
CA ALA A 198 5.54 -18.80 -3.57
C ALA A 198 5.24 -18.73 -5.08
N ASP A 199 4.00 -18.39 -5.45
CA ASP A 199 3.55 -18.32 -6.84
C ASP A 199 2.60 -17.10 -7.06
N PRO A 200 3.01 -16.12 -7.90
CA PRO A 200 4.41 -15.81 -8.24
C PRO A 200 5.17 -15.29 -7.02
N PRO A 201 6.50 -15.47 -6.93
CA PRO A 201 7.28 -15.07 -5.74
C PRO A 201 7.23 -13.56 -5.48
N LEU A 202 7.51 -12.75 -6.47
CA LEU A 202 7.49 -11.28 -6.42
C LEU A 202 6.95 -10.71 -7.73
N ALA A 203 6.01 -9.79 -7.67
CA ALA A 203 5.54 -9.01 -8.82
C ALA A 203 6.39 -7.74 -9.01
N GLY A 204 6.37 -7.18 -10.23
CA GLY A 204 7.13 -5.97 -10.55
C GLY A 204 6.77 -4.77 -9.67
N GLU A 205 5.49 -4.58 -9.36
CA GLU A 205 5.00 -3.53 -8.47
C GLU A 205 5.47 -3.72 -7.01
N GLU A 206 5.48 -4.97 -6.51
CA GLU A 206 6.04 -5.29 -5.18
C GLU A 206 7.51 -4.92 -5.11
N LEU A 207 8.26 -5.26 -6.16
CA LEU A 207 9.68 -4.97 -6.24
C LEU A 207 9.96 -3.45 -6.32
N ALA A 208 9.13 -2.70 -7.04
CA ALA A 208 9.21 -1.24 -7.11
C ALA A 208 8.96 -0.60 -5.73
N LEU A 209 7.92 -1.05 -5.03
CA LEU A 209 7.59 -0.57 -3.68
C LEU A 209 8.68 -0.92 -2.67
N VAL A 210 9.14 -2.17 -2.63
CA VAL A 210 10.22 -2.58 -1.73
C VAL A 210 11.49 -1.80 -2.03
N GLY A 211 11.76 -1.50 -3.32
CA GLY A 211 12.88 -0.63 -3.70
C GLY A 211 12.73 0.82 -3.22
N ALA A 212 11.51 1.39 -3.25
CA ALA A 212 11.25 2.72 -2.72
C ALA A 212 11.43 2.79 -1.20
N ILE A 213 10.85 1.83 -0.49
CA ILE A 213 10.92 1.74 0.97
C ILE A 213 12.34 1.40 1.43
N GLY A 214 13.03 0.50 0.75
CA GLY A 214 14.38 0.08 1.10
C GLY A 214 15.43 1.19 1.01
N ARG A 215 15.15 2.30 0.32
CA ARG A 215 15.98 3.51 0.36
C ARG A 215 15.82 4.31 1.64
N GLN A 216 14.65 4.23 2.28
CA GLN A 216 14.32 5.02 3.48
C GLN A 216 14.40 4.18 4.77
N VAL A 217 14.12 2.88 4.67
CA VAL A 217 13.99 1.96 5.80
C VAL A 217 15.09 0.90 5.72
N GLN A 218 15.92 0.83 6.75
CA GLN A 218 16.99 -0.17 6.82
C GLN A 218 16.47 -1.54 7.26
N ASN A 219 15.48 -1.57 8.15
CA ASN A 219 14.97 -2.78 8.78
C ASN A 219 13.86 -3.40 7.94
N LEU A 220 14.20 -4.42 7.16
CA LEU A 220 13.27 -5.22 6.36
C LEU A 220 13.23 -6.65 6.89
N ILE A 221 12.05 -7.12 7.25
CA ILE A 221 11.79 -8.52 7.62
C ILE A 221 11.01 -9.16 6.48
N LEU A 222 11.51 -10.26 5.95
CA LEU A 222 10.93 -10.93 4.79
C LEU A 222 10.15 -12.17 5.24
N VAL A 223 8.92 -12.33 4.75
CA VAL A 223 8.03 -13.43 5.13
C VAL A 223 7.44 -14.09 3.90
N LEU A 224 7.68 -15.38 3.73
CA LEU A 224 6.95 -16.24 2.80
C LEU A 224 5.72 -16.77 3.52
N ASN A 225 4.57 -16.14 3.27
CA ASN A 225 3.30 -16.56 3.87
C ASN A 225 2.60 -17.63 3.00
N LYS A 226 1.63 -18.34 3.59
CA LYS A 226 0.89 -19.45 2.96
C LYS A 226 1.78 -20.65 2.62
N ALA A 227 2.80 -20.90 3.41
CA ALA A 227 3.71 -22.02 3.25
C ALA A 227 3.02 -23.41 3.39
N ASP A 228 1.76 -23.42 3.82
CA ASP A 228 0.87 -24.59 3.85
C ASP A 228 0.36 -25.02 2.47
N ARG A 229 0.47 -24.18 1.45
CA ARG A 229 -0.11 -24.38 0.12
C ARG A 229 0.90 -24.78 -0.95
N THR A 230 2.15 -24.94 -0.59
CA THR A 230 3.28 -25.14 -1.51
C THR A 230 4.17 -26.28 -1.04
N THR A 231 4.81 -26.97 -1.97
CA THR A 231 5.79 -28.01 -1.66
C THR A 231 7.10 -27.41 -1.13
N ASP A 232 7.96 -28.22 -0.56
CA ASP A 232 9.26 -27.77 -0.04
C ASP A 232 10.18 -27.28 -1.17
N GLU A 233 10.12 -27.91 -2.35
CA GLU A 233 10.86 -27.50 -3.54
C GLU A 233 10.41 -26.12 -4.03
N GLU A 234 9.09 -25.89 -4.13
CA GLU A 234 8.53 -24.60 -4.54
C GLU A 234 8.89 -23.49 -3.57
N LYS A 235 8.83 -23.75 -2.25
CA LYS A 235 9.25 -22.80 -1.21
C LYS A 235 10.71 -22.44 -1.35
N ALA A 236 11.59 -23.46 -1.47
CA ALA A 236 13.02 -23.24 -1.63
C ALA A 236 13.35 -22.40 -2.88
N ALA A 237 12.68 -22.70 -4.01
CA ALA A 237 12.83 -21.94 -5.25
C ALA A 237 12.35 -20.49 -5.08
N ALA A 238 11.18 -20.27 -4.46
CA ALA A 238 10.60 -18.94 -4.21
C ALA A 238 11.48 -18.10 -3.26
N VAL A 239 12.02 -18.69 -2.20
CA VAL A 239 12.94 -18.04 -1.25
C VAL A 239 14.23 -17.64 -1.96
N SER A 240 14.84 -18.56 -2.73
CA SER A 240 16.08 -18.28 -3.47
C SER A 240 15.89 -17.16 -4.49
N PHE A 241 14.84 -17.24 -5.30
CA PHE A 241 14.50 -16.21 -6.29
C PHE A 241 14.23 -14.86 -5.62
N SER A 242 13.36 -14.82 -4.60
CA SER A 242 13.02 -13.58 -3.89
C SER A 242 14.24 -12.91 -3.29
N ARG A 243 15.14 -13.69 -2.68
CA ARG A 243 16.40 -13.18 -2.13
C ARG A 243 17.27 -12.54 -3.21
N GLN A 244 17.54 -13.27 -4.30
CA GLN A 244 18.37 -12.78 -5.40
C GLN A 244 17.83 -11.47 -6.01
N VAL A 245 16.53 -11.41 -6.25
CA VAL A 245 15.87 -10.24 -6.85
C VAL A 245 15.90 -9.04 -5.88
N LEU A 246 15.62 -9.27 -4.59
CA LEU A 246 15.64 -8.22 -3.57
C LEU A 246 17.04 -7.68 -3.31
N GLU A 247 18.06 -8.55 -3.21
CA GLU A 247 19.47 -8.14 -3.03
C GLU A 247 19.94 -7.30 -4.21
N LYS A 248 19.61 -7.72 -5.44
CA LYS A 248 19.90 -6.95 -6.65
C LYS A 248 19.19 -5.58 -6.65
N ARG A 249 17.93 -5.52 -6.19
CA ARG A 249 17.13 -4.28 -6.18
C ARG A 249 17.59 -3.31 -5.11
N LEU A 250 17.89 -3.82 -3.92
CA LEU A 250 18.26 -3.04 -2.73
C LEU A 250 19.77 -2.74 -2.67
N GLN A 251 20.58 -3.38 -3.51
CA GLN A 251 22.04 -3.26 -3.52
C GLN A 251 22.66 -3.54 -2.12
N ARG A 252 22.02 -4.42 -1.36
CA ARG A 252 22.47 -4.87 -0.04
C ARG A 252 22.01 -6.29 0.24
N HIS A 253 22.68 -6.95 1.16
CA HIS A 253 22.27 -8.27 1.64
C HIS A 253 20.92 -8.17 2.37
N VAL A 254 20.03 -9.13 2.09
CA VAL A 254 18.74 -9.25 2.79
C VAL A 254 18.80 -10.38 3.81
N GLY A 255 18.12 -10.18 4.93
CA GLY A 255 18.03 -11.16 6.00
C GLY A 255 17.32 -12.45 5.59
N PRO A 256 17.10 -13.36 6.54
CA PRO A 256 16.36 -14.59 6.29
C PRO A 256 14.93 -14.29 5.83
N ILE A 257 14.38 -15.16 4.97
CA ILE A 257 12.96 -15.16 4.61
C ILE A 257 12.30 -16.21 5.48
N PHE A 258 11.34 -15.79 6.32
CA PHE A 258 10.65 -16.67 7.26
C PHE A 258 9.46 -17.35 6.58
N GLU A 259 9.46 -18.68 6.59
CA GLU A 259 8.37 -19.48 6.01
C GLU A 259 7.29 -19.71 7.05
N VAL A 260 6.09 -19.16 6.82
CA VAL A 260 4.96 -19.22 7.77
C VAL A 260 3.63 -19.52 7.07
N SER A 261 2.66 -19.97 7.86
CA SER A 261 1.24 -19.96 7.50
C SER A 261 0.46 -19.22 8.59
N ALA A 262 0.04 -18.00 8.26
CA ALA A 262 -0.74 -17.17 9.16
C ALA A 262 -2.11 -17.82 9.50
N THR A 263 -2.71 -18.53 8.53
CA THR A 263 -3.97 -19.23 8.74
C THR A 263 -3.81 -20.42 9.72
N GLU A 264 -2.78 -21.26 9.50
CA GLU A 264 -2.50 -22.38 10.43
C GLU A 264 -2.27 -21.87 11.85
N ARG A 265 -1.54 -20.75 11.98
CA ARG A 265 -1.25 -20.15 13.28
C ARG A 265 -2.51 -19.65 14.00
N LEU A 266 -3.40 -18.95 13.29
CA LEU A 266 -4.67 -18.46 13.86
C LEU A 266 -5.61 -19.59 14.27
N GLU A 267 -5.62 -20.67 13.49
CA GLU A 267 -6.45 -21.85 13.76
C GLU A 267 -5.79 -22.85 14.72
N ASN A 268 -4.61 -22.54 15.27
CA ASN A 268 -3.82 -23.42 16.13
C ASN A 268 -3.63 -24.83 15.52
N ARG A 269 -3.37 -24.91 14.22
CA ARG A 269 -3.16 -26.18 13.49
C ARG A 269 -1.87 -26.14 12.69
N GLY A 270 -1.45 -27.31 12.20
CA GLY A 270 -0.23 -27.45 11.39
C GLY A 270 1.07 -27.33 12.20
N PRO A 271 2.23 -27.40 11.54
CA PRO A 271 3.53 -27.26 12.18
C PRO A 271 3.83 -25.80 12.52
N GLU A 272 4.69 -25.57 13.50
CA GLU A 272 5.09 -24.22 13.93
C GLU A 272 5.83 -23.42 12.85
N ARG A 273 6.50 -24.10 11.91
CA ARG A 273 7.33 -23.49 10.85
C ARG A 273 8.34 -22.52 11.43
N ASP A 274 8.59 -21.38 10.76
CA ASP A 274 9.48 -20.33 11.25
C ASP A 274 8.80 -19.30 12.15
N TRP A 275 7.62 -19.62 12.72
CA TRP A 275 6.84 -18.66 13.51
C TRP A 275 7.63 -18.10 14.70
N GLY A 276 8.22 -18.99 15.49
CA GLY A 276 9.05 -18.58 16.63
C GLY A 276 10.25 -17.71 16.22
N LYS A 277 10.88 -18.01 15.07
CA LYS A 277 11.98 -17.20 14.53
C LYS A 277 11.50 -15.82 14.05
N LEU A 278 10.32 -15.73 13.44
CA LEU A 278 9.72 -14.47 13.00
C LEU A 278 9.40 -13.56 14.20
N VAL A 279 8.74 -14.10 15.23
CA VAL A 279 8.43 -13.35 16.45
C VAL A 279 9.71 -12.90 17.16
N ALA A 280 10.74 -13.76 17.23
CA ALA A 280 12.04 -13.40 17.78
C ALA A 280 12.74 -12.31 16.94
N ALA A 281 12.60 -12.32 15.62
CA ALA A 281 13.16 -11.27 14.76
C ALA A 281 12.47 -9.92 15.00
N LEU A 282 11.14 -9.91 15.17
CA LEU A 282 10.38 -8.72 15.56
C LEU A 282 10.76 -8.23 16.96
N GLY A 283 10.97 -9.14 17.91
CA GLY A 283 11.46 -8.80 19.26
C GLY A 283 12.84 -8.14 19.23
N ARG A 284 13.79 -8.69 18.48
CA ARG A 284 15.12 -8.07 18.29
C ARG A 284 15.06 -6.70 17.64
N LEU A 285 14.11 -6.47 16.73
CA LEU A 285 13.92 -5.15 16.13
C LEU A 285 13.63 -4.10 17.22
N VAL A 286 12.87 -4.47 18.26
CA VAL A 286 12.57 -3.60 19.40
C VAL A 286 13.79 -3.44 20.32
N GLU A 287 14.38 -4.54 20.76
CA GLU A 287 15.45 -4.57 21.76
C GLU A 287 16.73 -3.92 21.26
N ASP A 288 17.16 -4.30 20.05
CA ASP A 288 18.46 -3.88 19.50
C ASP A 288 18.39 -2.53 18.76
N SER A 289 17.25 -2.23 18.19
CA SER A 289 17.12 -1.12 17.24
C SER A 289 16.01 -0.12 17.58
N GLY A 290 15.14 -0.37 18.56
CA GLY A 290 13.97 0.46 18.83
C GLY A 290 14.31 1.93 19.02
N ARG A 291 15.29 2.27 19.84
CA ARG A 291 15.75 3.66 20.04
C ARG A 291 16.35 4.27 18.77
N HIS A 292 17.14 3.48 18.03
CA HIS A 292 17.70 3.93 16.75
C HIS A 292 16.62 4.14 15.69
N ILE A 293 15.62 3.29 15.65
CA ILE A 293 14.47 3.41 14.74
C ILE A 293 13.70 4.69 15.04
N ILE A 294 13.37 4.94 16.31
CA ILE A 294 12.66 6.14 16.76
C ILE A 294 13.49 7.41 16.46
N ARG A 295 14.78 7.37 16.72
CA ARG A 295 15.68 8.48 16.41
C ARG A 295 15.75 8.75 14.92
N ALA A 296 15.94 7.72 14.10
CA ALA A 296 15.95 7.84 12.65
C ALA A 296 14.60 8.34 12.10
N ALA A 297 13.49 7.91 12.67
CA ALA A 297 12.16 8.42 12.33
C ALA A 297 12.03 9.93 12.62
N CYS A 298 12.52 10.34 13.78
CA CYS A 298 12.56 11.76 14.18
C CYS A 298 13.41 12.59 13.22
N GLU A 299 14.64 12.12 12.92
CA GLU A 299 15.56 12.82 12.01
C GLU A 299 14.98 12.96 10.59
N ARG A 300 14.46 11.87 10.03
CA ARG A 300 13.78 11.91 8.72
C ARG A 300 12.57 12.85 8.70
N GLY A 301 11.75 12.80 9.75
CA GLY A 301 10.58 13.66 9.88
C GLY A 301 10.97 15.13 9.98
N LEU A 302 11.96 15.46 10.81
CA LEU A 302 12.48 16.82 10.94
C LEU A 302 13.03 17.35 9.61
N GLU A 303 13.85 16.56 8.92
CA GLU A 303 14.42 16.92 7.63
C GLU A 303 13.30 17.21 6.61
N ARG A 304 12.41 16.26 6.40
CA ARG A 304 11.31 16.39 5.43
C ARG A 304 10.36 17.56 5.74
N LEU A 305 9.91 17.67 7.00
CA LEU A 305 8.98 18.73 7.40
C LEU A 305 9.65 20.12 7.40
N SER A 306 10.94 20.19 7.71
CA SER A 306 11.73 21.42 7.59
C SER A 306 11.87 21.84 6.13
N GLU A 307 12.15 20.91 5.22
CA GLU A 307 12.21 21.20 3.78
C GLU A 307 10.86 21.72 3.27
N GLN A 308 9.76 21.07 3.66
CA GLN A 308 8.41 21.52 3.28
C GLN A 308 8.13 22.94 3.79
N LEU A 309 8.48 23.24 5.04
CA LEU A 309 8.30 24.56 5.61
C LEU A 309 9.16 25.62 4.91
N LEU A 310 10.42 25.29 4.57
CA LEU A 310 11.30 26.17 3.80
C LEU A 310 10.75 26.48 2.42
N VAL A 311 10.11 25.50 1.75
CA VAL A 311 9.43 25.74 0.47
C VAL A 311 8.30 26.75 0.64
N ILE A 312 7.45 26.60 1.66
CA ILE A 312 6.34 27.51 1.96
C ILE A 312 6.88 28.92 2.24
N ILE A 313 7.91 29.05 3.10
CA ILE A 313 8.55 30.35 3.41
C ILE A 313 9.12 30.98 2.13
N SER A 314 9.77 30.17 1.29
CA SER A 314 10.34 30.67 0.04
C SER A 314 9.26 31.18 -0.93
N GLU A 315 8.13 30.50 -1.01
CA GLU A 315 6.99 30.91 -1.83
C GLU A 315 6.34 32.20 -1.30
N GLU A 316 6.13 32.31 0.01
CA GLU A 316 5.63 33.53 0.64
C GLU A 316 6.59 34.72 0.43
N ARG A 317 7.88 34.49 0.67
CA ARG A 317 8.91 35.53 0.42
C ARG A 317 8.91 36.00 -1.01
N GLN A 318 8.82 35.08 -1.98
CA GLN A 318 8.73 35.43 -3.40
C GLN A 318 7.46 36.20 -3.72
N ALA A 319 6.32 35.84 -3.11
CA ALA A 319 5.06 36.54 -3.30
C ALA A 319 5.12 38.00 -2.76
N LEU A 320 5.81 38.22 -1.64
CA LEU A 320 6.00 39.56 -1.04
C LEU A 320 6.96 40.44 -1.87
N VAL A 321 7.93 39.85 -2.52
CA VAL A 321 8.94 40.61 -3.31
C VAL A 321 8.47 40.94 -4.73
N ARG A 322 7.47 40.18 -5.25
CA ARG A 322 6.95 40.42 -6.60
C ARG A 322 5.76 41.39 -6.57
N PRO A 323 5.64 42.30 -7.58
CA PRO A 323 4.44 43.11 -7.75
C PRO A 323 3.19 42.24 -7.83
N VAL A 324 2.11 42.69 -7.24
CA VAL A 324 0.81 41.97 -7.21
C VAL A 324 0.36 41.53 -8.60
N GLU A 325 0.58 42.39 -9.61
CA GLU A 325 0.25 42.11 -11.00
C GLU A 325 1.01 40.90 -11.58
N GLU A 326 2.25 40.66 -11.16
CA GLU A 326 3.04 39.53 -11.63
C GLU A 326 2.57 38.23 -10.95
N SER A 327 2.19 38.30 -9.68
CA SER A 327 1.58 37.19 -8.96
C SER A 327 0.22 36.81 -9.53
N GLU A 328 -0.62 37.78 -9.85
CA GLU A 328 -1.93 37.55 -10.50
C GLU A 328 -1.76 36.93 -11.90
N ARG A 329 -0.79 37.40 -12.67
CA ARG A 329 -0.47 36.86 -14.00
C ARG A 329 0.00 35.40 -13.88
N ARG A 330 0.83 35.08 -12.89
CA ARG A 330 1.33 33.72 -12.64
C ARG A 330 0.22 32.79 -12.17
N ILE A 331 -0.66 33.24 -11.27
CA ILE A 331 -1.87 32.49 -10.86
C ILE A 331 -2.78 32.23 -12.04
N GLY A 332 -2.99 33.22 -12.90
CA GLY A 332 -3.74 33.08 -14.13
C GLY A 332 -3.15 32.05 -15.08
N ALA A 333 -1.85 32.06 -15.29
CA ALA A 333 -1.13 31.08 -16.10
C ALA A 333 -1.23 29.67 -15.51
N MET A 334 -1.01 29.51 -14.20
CA MET A 334 -1.16 28.22 -13.52
C MET A 334 -2.59 27.66 -13.62
N LYS A 335 -3.62 28.51 -13.40
CA LYS A 335 -5.02 28.10 -13.57
C LYS A 335 -5.31 27.64 -15.00
N ALA A 336 -4.74 28.32 -16.00
CA ALA A 336 -4.88 27.93 -17.40
C ALA A 336 -4.23 26.55 -17.66
N THR A 337 -3.02 26.34 -17.16
CA THR A 337 -2.30 25.07 -17.29
C THR A 337 -3.04 23.93 -16.60
N ILE A 338 -3.58 24.15 -15.40
CA ILE A 338 -4.40 23.17 -14.70
C ILE A 338 -5.65 22.82 -15.50
N ALA A 339 -6.38 23.84 -16.00
CA ALA A 339 -7.56 23.63 -16.80
C ALA A 339 -7.29 22.89 -18.13
N GLU A 340 -6.13 23.10 -18.71
CA GLU A 340 -5.65 22.37 -19.88
C GLU A 340 -5.30 20.92 -19.54
N ALA A 341 -4.58 20.68 -18.43
CA ALA A 341 -4.26 19.36 -17.96
C ALA A 341 -5.54 18.56 -17.60
N GLU A 342 -6.52 19.17 -16.93
CA GLU A 342 -7.81 18.55 -16.65
C GLU A 342 -8.60 18.22 -17.92
N ARG A 343 -8.48 19.04 -18.95
CA ARG A 343 -9.11 18.79 -20.26
C ARG A 343 -8.44 17.58 -20.92
N SER A 344 -7.11 17.59 -20.98
CA SER A 344 -6.34 16.48 -21.52
C SER A 344 -6.59 15.16 -20.78
N MET A 345 -6.70 15.20 -19.46
CA MET A 345 -7.08 14.02 -18.66
C MET A 345 -8.48 13.51 -19.00
N ARG A 346 -9.45 14.41 -19.19
CA ARG A 346 -10.81 13.99 -19.61
C ARG A 346 -10.81 13.38 -21.00
N GLU A 347 -10.07 13.97 -21.94
CA GLU A 347 -9.92 13.45 -23.31
C GLU A 347 -9.26 12.07 -23.32
N LEU A 348 -8.18 11.88 -22.53
CA LEU A 348 -7.56 10.59 -22.33
C LEU A 348 -8.53 9.56 -21.71
N GLY A 349 -9.34 9.99 -20.75
CA GLY A 349 -10.37 9.15 -20.15
C GLY A 349 -11.41 8.68 -21.18
N PHE A 350 -11.86 9.55 -22.08
CA PHE A 350 -12.80 9.18 -23.15
C PHE A 350 -12.15 8.24 -24.16
N LEU A 351 -10.90 8.49 -24.55
CA LEU A 351 -10.16 7.61 -25.45
C LEU A 351 -9.96 6.23 -24.85
N PHE A 352 -9.63 6.18 -23.56
CA PHE A 352 -9.45 4.91 -22.84
C PHE A 352 -10.76 4.11 -22.76
N MET A 353 -11.86 4.77 -22.41
CA MET A 353 -13.19 4.14 -22.39
C MET A 353 -13.62 3.65 -23.78
N ALA A 354 -13.37 4.42 -24.82
CA ALA A 354 -13.68 4.02 -26.19
C ALA A 354 -12.88 2.80 -26.62
N GLU A 355 -11.59 2.75 -26.28
CA GLU A 355 -10.73 1.61 -26.59
C GLU A 355 -11.12 0.37 -25.78
N GLN A 356 -11.45 0.54 -24.51
CA GLN A 356 -11.98 -0.54 -23.66
C GLN A 356 -13.28 -1.14 -24.24
N GLN A 357 -14.19 -0.27 -24.69
CA GLN A 357 -15.43 -0.71 -25.32
C GLN A 357 -15.15 -1.44 -26.63
N HIS A 358 -14.25 -0.92 -27.45
CA HIS A 358 -13.84 -1.55 -28.70
C HIS A 358 -13.29 -2.96 -28.49
N ILE A 359 -12.37 -3.11 -27.53
CA ILE A 359 -11.83 -4.41 -27.15
C ILE A 359 -12.94 -5.36 -26.68
N SER A 360 -13.85 -4.87 -25.84
CA SER A 360 -14.98 -5.67 -25.34
C SER A 360 -15.87 -6.16 -26.46
N ASP A 361 -16.26 -5.27 -27.38
CA ASP A 361 -17.11 -5.58 -28.52
C ASP A 361 -16.45 -6.59 -29.48
N MET A 362 -15.15 -6.44 -29.69
CA MET A 362 -14.35 -7.37 -30.48
C MET A 362 -14.35 -8.77 -29.88
N PHE A 363 -14.10 -8.90 -28.57
CA PHE A 363 -14.17 -10.20 -27.88
C PHE A 363 -15.56 -10.81 -27.93
N VAL A 364 -16.60 -10.03 -27.72
CA VAL A 364 -17.99 -10.50 -27.82
C VAL A 364 -18.29 -10.99 -29.24
N SER A 365 -17.83 -10.27 -30.25
CA SER A 365 -18.03 -10.64 -31.65
C SER A 365 -17.29 -11.95 -32.00
N ARG A 366 -16.04 -12.09 -31.58
CA ARG A 366 -15.22 -13.30 -31.78
C ARG A 366 -15.79 -14.50 -31.05
N HIS A 367 -16.25 -14.30 -29.82
CA HIS A 367 -16.94 -15.35 -29.06
C HIS A 367 -18.22 -15.83 -29.76
N LYS A 368 -19.04 -14.89 -30.25
CA LYS A 368 -20.25 -15.24 -31.03
C LYS A 368 -19.90 -16.00 -32.32
N ALA A 369 -18.90 -15.55 -33.06
CA ALA A 369 -18.45 -16.21 -34.29
C ALA A 369 -17.96 -17.64 -34.00
N PHE A 370 -17.16 -17.81 -32.92
CA PHE A 370 -16.72 -19.12 -32.49
C PHE A 370 -17.89 -20.05 -32.17
N LEU A 371 -18.83 -19.60 -31.33
CA LEU A 371 -20.00 -20.42 -31.00
C LEU A 371 -20.80 -20.80 -32.25
N SER A 372 -21.01 -19.86 -33.16
CA SER A 372 -21.76 -20.10 -34.39
C SER A 372 -21.09 -21.14 -35.32
N SER A 373 -19.74 -21.19 -35.34
CA SER A 373 -18.99 -22.14 -36.14
C SER A 373 -18.89 -23.50 -35.47
N VAL A 374 -18.67 -23.53 -34.17
CA VAL A 374 -18.34 -24.77 -33.43
C VAL A 374 -19.57 -25.56 -33.01
N LEU A 375 -20.68 -24.90 -32.65
CA LEU A 375 -21.90 -25.60 -32.22
C LEU A 375 -22.37 -26.67 -33.24
N PRO A 376 -22.50 -26.37 -34.55
CA PRO A 376 -22.91 -27.38 -35.51
C PRO A 376 -21.91 -28.51 -35.72
N GLU A 377 -20.60 -28.24 -35.46
CA GLU A 377 -19.57 -29.25 -35.54
C GLU A 377 -19.56 -30.16 -34.32
N ALA A 378 -19.65 -29.54 -33.14
CA ALA A 378 -19.73 -30.25 -31.86
C ALA A 378 -21.00 -31.10 -31.76
N GLU A 379 -22.12 -30.64 -32.27
CA GLU A 379 -23.36 -31.40 -32.36
C GLU A 379 -23.17 -32.66 -33.24
N ARG A 380 -22.60 -32.52 -34.43
CA ARG A 380 -22.28 -33.62 -35.31
C ARG A 380 -21.29 -34.61 -34.69
N ASP A 381 -20.28 -34.11 -34.01
CA ASP A 381 -19.31 -34.99 -33.33
C ASP A 381 -19.99 -35.73 -32.16
N PHE A 382 -20.90 -35.06 -31.46
CA PHE A 382 -21.65 -35.68 -30.38
C PHE A 382 -22.65 -36.71 -30.88
N GLU A 383 -23.35 -36.46 -31.99
CA GLU A 383 -24.22 -37.45 -32.66
C GLU A 383 -23.45 -38.70 -33.06
N LYS A 384 -22.27 -38.54 -33.68
CA LYS A 384 -21.40 -39.67 -34.02
C LYS A 384 -20.93 -40.46 -32.80
N ALA A 385 -20.56 -39.73 -31.72
CA ALA A 385 -20.15 -40.36 -30.47
C ALA A 385 -21.32 -41.13 -29.84
N LEU A 386 -22.54 -40.61 -29.91
CA LEU A 386 -23.75 -41.29 -29.43
C LEU A 386 -24.05 -42.57 -30.23
N GLU A 387 -23.82 -42.57 -31.54
CA GLU A 387 -23.99 -43.78 -32.37
C GLU A 387 -23.03 -44.91 -31.98
N SER A 388 -21.81 -44.54 -31.50
CA SER A 388 -20.79 -45.50 -31.05
C SER A 388 -21.03 -46.03 -29.63
N LEU A 389 -21.79 -45.30 -28.79
CA LEU A 389 -22.14 -45.74 -27.45
C LEU A 389 -23.25 -46.78 -27.48
N SER A 390 -23.01 -47.96 -26.89
CA SER A 390 -24.04 -49.01 -26.78
C SER A 390 -25.29 -48.47 -26.06
N ARG A 391 -26.45 -48.57 -26.69
CA ARG A 391 -27.75 -48.07 -26.18
C ARG A 391 -28.09 -48.74 -24.84
N GLY A 392 -27.87 -48.04 -23.72
CA GLY A 392 -28.23 -48.46 -22.38
C GLY A 392 -28.98 -47.35 -21.64
N MET A 393 -30.01 -47.72 -20.85
CA MET A 393 -30.78 -46.76 -20.06
C MET A 393 -30.31 -46.66 -18.59
N GLY A 394 -29.02 -46.72 -18.31
CA GLY A 394 -28.48 -46.77 -16.94
C GLY A 394 -27.53 -45.61 -16.57
N PRO A 395 -27.16 -45.48 -15.28
CA PRO A 395 -26.24 -44.44 -14.80
C PRO A 395 -24.85 -44.45 -15.49
N SER A 396 -24.42 -45.61 -16.00
CA SER A 396 -23.16 -45.78 -16.75
C SER A 396 -23.22 -45.13 -18.13
N TYR A 397 -24.33 -45.24 -18.83
CA TYR A 397 -24.54 -44.61 -20.13
C TYR A 397 -24.56 -43.07 -19.99
N ARG A 398 -25.25 -42.56 -18.99
CA ARG A 398 -25.29 -41.12 -18.72
C ARG A 398 -23.90 -40.56 -18.41
N ARG A 399 -23.06 -41.30 -17.66
CA ARG A 399 -21.67 -40.93 -17.41
C ARG A 399 -20.80 -40.94 -18.65
N ALA A 400 -20.95 -41.93 -19.50
CA ALA A 400 -20.24 -42.04 -20.79
C ALA A 400 -20.61 -40.88 -21.73
N MET A 401 -21.90 -40.55 -21.84
CA MET A 401 -22.37 -39.38 -22.60
C MET A 401 -21.77 -38.06 -22.08
N MET A 402 -21.75 -37.86 -20.75
CA MET A 402 -21.18 -36.67 -20.13
C MET A 402 -19.67 -36.57 -20.40
N HIS A 403 -18.97 -37.70 -20.36
CA HIS A 403 -17.55 -37.76 -20.67
C HIS A 403 -17.27 -37.39 -22.12
N GLU A 404 -18.00 -37.97 -23.07
CA GLU A 404 -17.86 -37.65 -24.49
C GLU A 404 -18.18 -36.17 -24.77
N ALA A 405 -19.25 -35.64 -24.20
CA ALA A 405 -19.58 -34.23 -24.33
C ALA A 405 -18.43 -33.32 -23.80
N GLN A 406 -17.80 -33.69 -22.67
CA GLN A 406 -16.67 -32.95 -22.14
C GLN A 406 -15.43 -33.03 -23.04
N GLU A 407 -15.12 -34.18 -23.59
CA GLU A 407 -13.97 -34.35 -24.49
C GLU A 407 -14.17 -33.63 -25.83
N ILE A 408 -15.39 -33.65 -26.38
CA ILE A 408 -15.74 -32.87 -27.57
C ILE A 408 -15.61 -31.37 -27.28
N ALA A 409 -16.18 -30.90 -26.16
CA ALA A 409 -16.04 -29.51 -25.74
C ALA A 409 -14.56 -29.09 -25.58
N ARG A 410 -13.75 -29.93 -24.95
CA ARG A 410 -12.30 -29.65 -24.80
C ARG A 410 -11.60 -29.58 -26.16
N ARG A 411 -11.91 -30.49 -27.08
CA ARG A 411 -11.28 -30.54 -28.40
C ARG A 411 -11.52 -29.28 -29.22
N HIS A 412 -12.70 -28.68 -29.11
CA HIS A 412 -13.04 -27.47 -29.83
C HIS A 412 -12.64 -26.21 -29.10
N VAL A 413 -12.78 -26.17 -27.77
CA VAL A 413 -12.56 -24.95 -26.97
C VAL A 413 -11.08 -24.66 -26.70
N LEU A 414 -10.27 -25.70 -26.38
CA LEU A 414 -8.87 -25.45 -26.01
C LEU A 414 -8.01 -24.82 -27.12
N PRO A 415 -8.11 -25.23 -28.39
CA PRO A 415 -7.37 -24.58 -29.47
C PRO A 415 -7.79 -23.13 -29.66
N TRP A 416 -9.09 -22.85 -29.58
CA TRP A 416 -9.63 -21.52 -29.70
C TRP A 416 -9.17 -20.64 -28.58
N LEU A 417 -9.16 -21.11 -27.31
CA LEU A 417 -8.67 -20.34 -26.15
C LEU A 417 -7.21 -19.93 -26.30
N ARG A 418 -6.36 -20.77 -26.86
CA ARG A 418 -4.96 -20.42 -27.12
C ARG A 418 -4.83 -19.29 -28.14
N ILE A 419 -5.54 -19.40 -29.25
CA ILE A 419 -5.55 -18.35 -30.28
C ILE A 419 -6.10 -17.03 -29.68
N GLU A 420 -7.18 -17.11 -28.91
CA GLU A 420 -7.82 -15.96 -28.29
C GLU A 420 -6.90 -15.29 -27.28
N GLN A 421 -6.13 -16.07 -26.52
CA GLN A 421 -5.14 -15.53 -25.58
C GLN A 421 -4.02 -14.77 -26.31
N GLU A 422 -3.46 -15.35 -27.38
CA GLU A 422 -2.41 -14.71 -28.18
C GLU A 422 -2.89 -13.40 -28.82
N GLU A 423 -4.09 -13.41 -29.37
CA GLU A 423 -4.69 -12.21 -29.94
C GLU A 423 -5.02 -11.16 -28.89
N ALA A 424 -5.52 -11.57 -27.72
CA ALA A 424 -5.76 -10.67 -26.60
C ALA A 424 -4.47 -9.98 -26.16
N GLU A 425 -3.38 -10.74 -25.99
CA GLU A 425 -2.08 -10.18 -25.63
C GLU A 425 -1.54 -9.20 -26.69
N LYS A 426 -1.79 -9.47 -27.96
CA LYS A 426 -1.41 -8.58 -29.04
C LYS A 426 -2.17 -7.26 -28.98
N GLU A 427 -3.50 -7.32 -28.88
CA GLU A 427 -4.36 -6.14 -28.78
C GLU A 427 -4.02 -5.28 -27.56
N TYR A 428 -3.83 -5.90 -26.40
CA TYR A 428 -3.40 -5.15 -25.20
C TYR A 428 -2.05 -4.46 -25.39
N ARG A 429 -1.09 -5.10 -26.06
CA ARG A 429 0.21 -4.47 -26.38
C ARG A 429 0.06 -3.30 -27.35
N GLU A 430 -0.79 -3.42 -28.36
CA GLU A 430 -1.06 -2.34 -29.32
C GLU A 430 -1.73 -1.16 -28.65
N VAL A 431 -2.70 -1.41 -27.77
CA VAL A 431 -3.35 -0.35 -26.99
C VAL A 431 -2.36 0.31 -26.04
N ALA A 432 -1.58 -0.45 -25.29
CA ALA A 432 -0.56 0.08 -24.39
C ALA A 432 0.44 0.96 -25.14
N ALA A 433 0.84 0.59 -26.36
CA ALA A 433 1.76 1.37 -27.18
C ALA A 433 1.18 2.71 -27.68
N ARG A 434 -0.15 2.85 -27.75
CA ARG A 434 -0.82 4.12 -28.13
C ARG A 434 -0.89 5.13 -26.98
N PHE A 435 -0.78 4.66 -25.74
CA PHE A 435 -0.88 5.49 -24.54
C PHE A 435 0.48 5.75 -23.84
N MET A 436 1.57 5.17 -24.33
CA MET A 436 2.95 5.47 -23.92
C MET A 436 3.58 6.51 -24.84
#